data_48dfc647eca0487c8a4eb4f85a82b17b
#
_entry.id   48dfc647eca0487c8a4eb4f85a82b17b
#
_cell.length_a   1.000
_cell.length_b   1.000
_cell.length_c   1.000
_cell.angle_alpha   90.00
_cell.angle_beta   90.00
_cell.angle_gamma   90.00
#
_symmetry.space_group_name_H-M   'P 1'
#
loop_
_entity.id
_entity.type
_entity.pdbx_description
1 polymer ?
#
loop_
_entity_poly.entity_id
_entity_poly.type
_entity_poly.pdbx_seq_one_letter_code
_entity_poly.pdbx_strand_id
1 'polypeptide(L)'
;MPYVEAAGARLHVEEHGDGYPIIFLHELGSDLRQWEDQVRYFSRAYRCVTYNARGYPPSDVPADPADYGWERSVDDIAAVMDGLGIDRAHVVGLSMGAYAALQFGLRHPQRVTAIVSAAAGSGSSPDGRHAWLRETSILARAFAERGPATIAEKIATSAARIQLKYKDPKRWREFADQLRHQSGQGLSNTVIRCQALRPSLHDLRDQLSTMTTPVLLVVGDEDAACLETNLMLKATLPNAGLWIAPNTGHTINLEEPAAFNAQLETFLGAVERQIWRRSYTTAKMASRRLSLEHKPEIRAPIHINHERSDGNVIPLHQANRSGDISPSELPP
;
A
#
# COMPACT_ATOMS: atom_id res chain seq x y z
N MET A 1 -11.33 -25.44 -11.62
CA MET A 1 -12.68 -25.28 -11.01
C MET A 1 -12.84 -23.81 -10.66
N PRO A 2 -13.99 -23.17 -10.89
CA PRO A 2 -14.13 -21.74 -10.65
C PRO A 2 -14.25 -21.37 -9.15
N TYR A 3 -14.24 -22.35 -8.23
CA TYR A 3 -14.38 -22.10 -6.80
C TYR A 3 -13.42 -22.95 -5.97
N VAL A 4 -12.94 -22.33 -4.88
CA VAL A 4 -12.15 -22.98 -3.82
C VAL A 4 -12.91 -22.87 -2.51
N GLU A 5 -12.95 -23.98 -1.77
CA GLU A 5 -13.51 -24.02 -0.43
C GLU A 5 -12.56 -23.36 0.57
N ALA A 6 -13.04 -22.35 1.25
CA ALA A 6 -12.38 -21.72 2.39
C ALA A 6 -13.29 -21.86 3.61
N ALA A 7 -12.75 -21.76 4.82
CA ALA A 7 -13.54 -21.96 6.03
C ALA A 7 -14.77 -21.03 6.08
N GLY A 8 -15.97 -21.58 5.87
CA GLY A 8 -17.25 -20.87 5.89
C GLY A 8 -17.61 -20.08 4.62
N ALA A 9 -16.87 -20.24 3.51
CA ALA A 9 -17.20 -19.59 2.24
C ALA A 9 -16.56 -20.31 1.06
N ARG A 10 -17.20 -20.25 -0.11
CA ARG A 10 -16.61 -20.62 -1.40
C ARG A 10 -16.10 -19.34 -2.07
N LEU A 11 -14.85 -19.37 -2.50
CA LEU A 11 -14.21 -18.26 -3.17
C LEU A 11 -14.15 -18.51 -4.68
N HIS A 12 -14.65 -17.57 -5.46
CA HIS A 12 -14.55 -17.62 -6.90
C HIS A 12 -13.13 -17.28 -7.34
N VAL A 13 -12.52 -18.15 -8.13
CA VAL A 13 -11.12 -18.07 -8.55
C VAL A 13 -11.03 -18.16 -10.06
N GLU A 14 -10.15 -17.36 -10.65
CA GLU A 14 -9.76 -17.46 -12.06
C GLU A 14 -8.24 -17.68 -12.17
N GLU A 15 -7.87 -18.53 -13.12
CA GLU A 15 -6.48 -18.87 -13.40
C GLU A 15 -6.18 -18.61 -14.88
N HIS A 16 -5.05 -17.94 -15.15
CA HIS A 16 -4.60 -17.65 -16.51
C HIS A 16 -3.10 -17.86 -16.63
N GLY A 17 -2.69 -18.47 -17.72
CA GLY A 17 -1.28 -18.74 -18.00
C GLY A 17 -0.75 -19.96 -17.28
N ASP A 18 0.55 -20.16 -17.42
CA ASP A 18 1.30 -21.32 -17.00
C ASP A 18 2.67 -20.88 -16.48
N GLY A 19 3.22 -21.55 -15.50
CA GLY A 19 4.51 -21.20 -14.92
C GLY A 19 4.46 -20.93 -13.41
N TYR A 20 5.38 -20.09 -12.90
CA TYR A 20 5.44 -19.80 -11.47
C TYR A 20 4.22 -18.98 -11.01
N PRO A 21 3.56 -19.33 -9.88
CA PRO A 21 2.30 -18.71 -9.52
C PRO A 21 2.46 -17.29 -8.97
N ILE A 22 1.54 -16.40 -9.40
CA ILE A 22 1.29 -15.08 -8.83
C ILE A 22 -0.16 -15.05 -8.34
N ILE A 23 -0.37 -14.75 -7.05
CA ILE A 23 -1.69 -14.54 -6.46
C ILE A 23 -1.96 -13.05 -6.37
N PHE A 24 -3.05 -12.58 -6.99
CA PHE A 24 -3.47 -11.19 -6.99
C PHE A 24 -4.66 -10.96 -6.02
N LEU A 25 -4.52 -9.99 -5.13
CA LEU A 25 -5.46 -9.66 -4.06
C LEU A 25 -6.04 -8.26 -4.28
N HIS A 26 -7.36 -8.17 -4.52
CA HIS A 26 -8.04 -6.91 -4.82
C HIS A 26 -8.23 -5.99 -3.60
N GLU A 27 -8.54 -4.71 -3.85
CA GLU A 27 -8.86 -3.72 -2.83
C GLU A 27 -10.33 -3.79 -2.34
N LEU A 28 -10.64 -3.01 -1.31
CA LEU A 28 -12.01 -2.80 -0.84
C LEU A 28 -12.89 -2.19 -1.94
N GLY A 29 -14.02 -2.83 -2.23
CA GLY A 29 -15.00 -2.35 -3.20
C GLY A 29 -14.72 -2.71 -4.65
N SER A 30 -13.60 -3.35 -4.93
CA SER A 30 -13.28 -3.93 -6.24
C SER A 30 -13.46 -5.46 -6.20
N ASP A 31 -12.98 -6.15 -7.23
CA ASP A 31 -12.97 -7.60 -7.35
C ASP A 31 -11.80 -8.06 -8.24
N LEU A 32 -11.77 -9.35 -8.61
CA LEU A 32 -10.69 -9.93 -9.40
C LEU A 32 -10.42 -9.20 -10.72
N ARG A 33 -11.43 -8.54 -11.31
CA ARG A 33 -11.33 -7.78 -12.58
C ARG A 33 -10.39 -6.57 -12.46
N GLN A 34 -10.11 -6.10 -11.24
CA GLN A 34 -9.13 -5.06 -10.99
C GLN A 34 -7.74 -5.40 -11.55
N TRP A 35 -7.43 -6.68 -11.68
CA TRP A 35 -6.13 -7.17 -12.09
C TRP A 35 -6.04 -7.55 -13.58
N GLU A 36 -7.06 -7.22 -14.38
CA GLU A 36 -7.14 -7.66 -15.79
C GLU A 36 -5.92 -7.27 -16.62
N ASP A 37 -5.42 -6.03 -16.48
CA ASP A 37 -4.24 -5.57 -17.20
C ASP A 37 -2.96 -6.33 -16.78
N GLN A 38 -2.83 -6.64 -15.50
CA GLN A 38 -1.73 -7.41 -14.95
C GLN A 38 -1.81 -8.87 -15.40
N VAL A 39 -2.99 -9.47 -15.33
CA VAL A 39 -3.22 -10.85 -15.80
C VAL A 39 -2.92 -10.99 -17.28
N ARG A 40 -3.40 -10.08 -18.14
CA ARG A 40 -3.10 -10.08 -19.59
C ARG A 40 -1.61 -9.99 -19.88
N TYR A 41 -0.86 -9.24 -19.06
CA TYR A 41 0.58 -9.08 -19.22
C TYR A 41 1.35 -10.30 -18.72
N PHE A 42 1.10 -10.73 -17.48
CA PHE A 42 1.90 -11.73 -16.79
C PHE A 42 1.52 -13.17 -17.12
N SER A 43 0.31 -13.46 -17.60
CA SER A 43 -0.10 -14.83 -17.97
C SER A 43 0.69 -15.44 -19.14
N ARG A 44 1.51 -14.66 -19.80
CA ARG A 44 2.45 -15.15 -20.85
C ARG A 44 3.62 -15.95 -20.27
N ALA A 45 3.94 -15.75 -18.98
CA ALA A 45 5.11 -16.36 -18.34
C ALA A 45 4.82 -16.89 -16.92
N TYR A 46 3.67 -16.53 -16.34
CA TYR A 46 3.28 -16.86 -14.98
C TYR A 46 1.89 -17.50 -14.95
N ARG A 47 1.65 -18.35 -13.97
CA ARG A 47 0.31 -18.78 -13.59
C ARG A 47 -0.32 -17.70 -12.71
N CYS A 48 -1.11 -16.84 -13.34
CA CYS A 48 -1.81 -15.75 -12.65
C CYS A 48 -3.09 -16.26 -12.02
N VAL A 49 -3.21 -16.13 -10.71
CA VAL A 49 -4.40 -16.49 -9.93
C VAL A 49 -5.02 -15.22 -9.39
N THR A 50 -6.29 -15.02 -9.68
CA THR A 50 -7.12 -13.95 -9.11
C THR A 50 -8.32 -14.56 -8.42
N TYR A 51 -8.83 -13.94 -7.36
CA TYR A 51 -10.07 -14.41 -6.73
C TYR A 51 -10.84 -13.25 -6.12
N ASN A 52 -12.15 -13.43 -5.98
CA ASN A 52 -12.98 -12.54 -5.20
C ASN A 52 -12.91 -12.95 -3.72
N ALA A 53 -12.58 -12.01 -2.85
CA ALA A 53 -12.59 -12.25 -1.42
C ALA A 53 -14.01 -12.61 -0.94
N ARG A 54 -14.13 -13.23 0.24
CA ARG A 54 -15.43 -13.45 0.87
C ARG A 54 -16.19 -12.13 1.02
N GLY A 55 -17.49 -12.17 0.74
CA GLY A 55 -18.32 -10.97 0.71
C GLY A 55 -18.38 -10.25 -0.64
N TYR A 56 -17.64 -10.73 -1.63
CA TYR A 56 -17.59 -10.15 -2.99
C TYR A 56 -18.11 -11.15 -4.03
N PRO A 57 -19.36 -11.00 -4.51
CA PRO A 57 -19.92 -11.92 -5.51
C PRO A 57 -19.05 -12.04 -6.76
N PRO A 58 -18.97 -13.24 -7.38
CA PRO A 58 -19.73 -14.45 -7.09
C PRO A 58 -19.16 -15.34 -5.97
N SER A 59 -18.14 -14.89 -5.22
CA SER A 59 -17.81 -15.57 -3.96
C SER A 59 -18.96 -15.48 -2.98
N ASP A 60 -19.01 -16.42 -2.04
CA ASP A 60 -20.06 -16.43 -1.02
C ASP A 60 -20.03 -15.15 -0.17
N VAL A 61 -21.21 -14.69 0.22
CA VAL A 61 -21.44 -13.55 1.09
C VAL A 61 -22.02 -14.05 2.42
N PRO A 62 -21.17 -14.50 3.37
CA PRO A 62 -21.66 -14.93 4.68
C PRO A 62 -22.46 -13.82 5.36
N ALA A 63 -23.60 -14.23 5.97
CA ALA A 63 -24.48 -13.27 6.64
C ALA A 63 -23.94 -12.84 8.00
N ASP A 64 -23.25 -13.75 8.71
CA ASP A 64 -22.67 -13.48 10.03
C ASP A 64 -21.39 -12.64 9.89
N PRO A 65 -21.29 -11.45 10.51
CA PRO A 65 -20.06 -10.70 10.57
C PRO A 65 -18.89 -11.47 11.19
N ALA A 66 -19.12 -12.49 12.01
CA ALA A 66 -18.06 -13.32 12.60
C ALA A 66 -17.31 -14.18 11.57
N ASP A 67 -17.90 -14.41 10.39
CA ASP A 67 -17.25 -15.08 9.27
C ASP A 67 -16.24 -14.20 8.53
N TYR A 68 -16.13 -12.92 8.89
CA TYR A 68 -15.18 -11.97 8.33
C TYR A 68 -14.09 -11.63 9.34
N GLY A 69 -12.95 -11.18 8.85
CA GLY A 69 -11.83 -10.74 9.68
C GLY A 69 -10.57 -10.57 8.83
N TRP A 70 -9.64 -9.76 9.31
CA TRP A 70 -8.36 -9.63 8.62
C TRP A 70 -7.56 -10.93 8.67
N GLU A 71 -7.65 -11.68 9.79
CA GLU A 71 -7.08 -13.03 9.91
C GLU A 71 -7.69 -13.98 8.90
N ARG A 72 -9.01 -13.93 8.76
CA ARG A 72 -9.73 -14.75 7.80
C ARG A 72 -9.32 -14.45 6.37
N SER A 73 -9.07 -13.19 6.05
CA SER A 73 -8.54 -12.80 4.72
C SER A 73 -7.16 -13.42 4.45
N VAL A 74 -6.33 -13.59 5.47
CA VAL A 74 -5.03 -14.27 5.37
C VAL A 74 -5.21 -15.79 5.19
N ASP A 75 -6.12 -16.39 5.97
CA ASP A 75 -6.45 -17.82 5.86
C ASP A 75 -7.06 -18.16 4.49
N ASP A 76 -7.83 -17.22 3.89
CA ASP A 76 -8.39 -17.39 2.54
C ASP A 76 -7.29 -17.44 1.46
N ILE A 77 -6.19 -16.70 1.61
CA ILE A 77 -5.05 -16.81 0.68
C ILE A 77 -4.47 -18.23 0.75
N ALA A 78 -4.28 -18.77 1.97
CA ALA A 78 -3.79 -20.12 2.15
C ALA A 78 -4.75 -21.14 1.52
N ALA A 79 -6.06 -21.01 1.76
CA ALA A 79 -7.08 -21.89 1.22
C ALA A 79 -7.10 -21.88 -0.33
N VAL A 80 -6.98 -20.72 -0.96
CA VAL A 80 -6.87 -20.60 -2.42
C VAL A 80 -5.63 -21.32 -2.93
N MET A 81 -4.48 -21.13 -2.29
CA MET A 81 -3.24 -21.82 -2.67
C MET A 81 -3.38 -23.34 -2.50
N ASP A 82 -3.94 -23.80 -1.39
CA ASP A 82 -4.12 -25.23 -1.11
C ASP A 82 -5.10 -25.88 -2.10
N GLY A 83 -6.23 -25.22 -2.37
CA GLY A 83 -7.23 -25.70 -3.33
C GLY A 83 -6.72 -25.79 -4.76
N LEU A 84 -5.68 -25.03 -5.11
CA LEU A 84 -5.04 -25.03 -6.42
C LEU A 84 -3.72 -25.81 -6.47
N GLY A 85 -3.32 -26.45 -5.39
CA GLY A 85 -2.06 -27.19 -5.29
C GLY A 85 -0.82 -26.32 -5.42
N ILE A 86 -0.87 -25.09 -4.89
CA ILE A 86 0.22 -24.12 -4.93
C ILE A 86 0.96 -24.13 -3.60
N ASP A 87 2.15 -24.66 -3.55
CA ASP A 87 2.98 -24.67 -2.33
C ASP A 87 3.53 -23.28 -2.00
N ARG A 88 3.97 -22.56 -3.02
CA ARG A 88 4.62 -21.27 -2.86
C ARG A 88 4.33 -20.34 -4.04
N ALA A 89 4.11 -19.05 -3.78
CA ALA A 89 3.76 -18.06 -4.81
C ALA A 89 4.39 -16.68 -4.56
N HIS A 90 4.39 -15.84 -5.59
CA HIS A 90 4.42 -14.40 -5.43
C HIS A 90 3.02 -13.91 -5.03
N VAL A 91 2.93 -12.95 -4.12
CA VAL A 91 1.65 -12.39 -3.65
C VAL A 91 1.64 -10.89 -3.93
N VAL A 92 0.69 -10.46 -4.75
CA VAL A 92 0.53 -9.08 -5.21
C VAL A 92 -0.80 -8.56 -4.69
N GLY A 93 -0.80 -7.52 -3.89
CA GLY A 93 -2.03 -6.95 -3.35
C GLY A 93 -2.11 -5.44 -3.50
N LEU A 94 -3.35 -4.93 -3.63
CA LEU A 94 -3.65 -3.52 -3.57
C LEU A 94 -4.46 -3.20 -2.32
N SER A 95 -4.09 -2.16 -1.57
CA SER A 95 -4.85 -1.63 -0.43
C SER A 95 -5.20 -2.71 0.62
N MET A 96 -6.45 -3.13 0.71
CA MET A 96 -6.90 -4.25 1.55
C MET A 96 -6.10 -5.53 1.23
N GLY A 97 -5.93 -5.85 -0.05
CA GLY A 97 -5.15 -6.98 -0.50
C GLY A 97 -3.66 -6.85 -0.17
N ALA A 98 -3.12 -5.64 -0.22
CA ALA A 98 -1.72 -5.39 0.16
C ALA A 98 -1.48 -5.60 1.66
N TYR A 99 -2.42 -5.18 2.49
CA TYR A 99 -2.39 -5.47 3.93
C TYR A 99 -2.43 -6.99 4.18
N ALA A 100 -3.35 -7.71 3.52
CA ALA A 100 -3.45 -9.16 3.62
C ALA A 100 -2.15 -9.86 3.14
N ALA A 101 -1.53 -9.38 2.05
CA ALA A 101 -0.26 -9.91 1.55
C ALA A 101 0.88 -9.77 2.58
N LEU A 102 1.01 -8.60 3.24
CA LEU A 102 2.01 -8.39 4.29
C LEU A 102 1.76 -9.32 5.49
N GLN A 103 0.51 -9.45 5.93
CA GLN A 103 0.14 -10.36 7.02
C GLN A 103 0.36 -11.83 6.64
N PHE A 104 0.09 -12.20 5.39
CA PHE A 104 0.36 -13.54 4.88
C PHE A 104 1.85 -13.85 4.91
N GLY A 105 2.69 -12.88 4.50
CA GLY A 105 4.15 -13.02 4.59
C GLY A 105 4.67 -13.15 6.02
N LEU A 106 4.04 -12.52 7.01
CA LEU A 106 4.38 -12.66 8.43
C LEU A 106 3.98 -14.03 8.99
N ARG A 107 2.79 -14.52 8.63
CA ARG A 107 2.22 -15.77 9.18
C ARG A 107 2.68 -17.02 8.44
N HIS A 108 2.92 -16.92 7.13
CA HIS A 108 3.27 -18.03 6.24
C HIS A 108 4.53 -17.73 5.40
N PRO A 109 5.67 -17.34 6.01
CA PRO A 109 6.85 -16.91 5.26
C PRO A 109 7.40 -17.98 4.30
N GLN A 110 7.16 -19.27 4.59
CA GLN A 110 7.56 -20.38 3.72
C GLN A 110 6.67 -20.52 2.47
N ARG A 111 5.45 -19.94 2.47
CA ARG A 111 4.51 -19.97 1.34
C ARG A 111 4.69 -18.81 0.36
N VAL A 112 5.53 -17.82 0.70
CA VAL A 112 5.69 -16.59 -0.08
C VAL A 112 7.11 -16.46 -0.60
N THR A 113 7.25 -16.23 -1.92
CA THR A 113 8.54 -15.96 -2.56
C THR A 113 8.84 -14.47 -2.60
N ALA A 114 7.85 -13.66 -2.93
CA ALA A 114 7.93 -12.19 -2.93
C ALA A 114 6.56 -11.59 -2.67
N ILE A 115 6.54 -10.38 -2.12
CA ILE A 115 5.32 -9.59 -1.89
C ILE A 115 5.41 -8.30 -2.68
N VAL A 116 4.33 -7.94 -3.37
CA VAL A 116 4.10 -6.58 -3.85
C VAL A 116 2.95 -6.00 -3.05
N SER A 117 3.25 -4.98 -2.27
CA SER A 117 2.31 -4.29 -1.40
C SER A 117 2.03 -2.90 -1.97
N ALA A 118 0.94 -2.79 -2.75
CA ALA A 118 0.56 -1.54 -3.38
C ALA A 118 -0.49 -0.80 -2.52
N ALA A 119 -0.25 0.47 -2.23
CA ALA A 119 -1.14 1.36 -1.47
C ALA A 119 -1.62 0.78 -0.12
N ALA A 120 -0.78 0.03 0.58
CA ALA A 120 -1.06 -0.36 1.96
C ALA A 120 -0.86 0.84 2.90
N GLY A 121 -1.82 1.10 3.80
CA GLY A 121 -1.56 2.16 4.79
C GLY A 121 -2.79 2.86 5.34
N SER A 122 -3.89 2.91 4.62
CA SER A 122 -5.13 3.58 5.08
C SER A 122 -5.49 3.17 6.51
N GLY A 123 -5.61 4.16 7.39
CA GLY A 123 -5.90 3.95 8.82
C GLY A 123 -4.75 3.40 9.66
N SER A 124 -3.53 3.36 9.12
CA SER A 124 -2.35 2.92 9.90
C SER A 124 -1.61 4.05 10.57
N SER A 125 -1.68 5.30 10.07
CA SER A 125 -1.05 6.45 10.72
C SER A 125 -1.62 6.62 12.14
N PRO A 126 -0.78 6.72 13.17
CA PRO A 126 -1.22 6.90 14.56
C PRO A 126 -2.13 8.12 14.74
N ASP A 127 -1.76 9.25 14.13
CA ASP A 127 -2.49 10.52 14.26
C ASP A 127 -3.86 10.47 13.57
N GLY A 128 -3.97 9.73 12.45
CA GLY A 128 -5.20 9.58 11.67
C GLY A 128 -6.12 8.45 12.12
N ARG A 129 -5.65 7.52 12.96
CA ARG A 129 -6.36 6.28 13.30
C ARG A 129 -7.78 6.49 13.83
N HIS A 130 -7.96 7.38 14.77
CA HIS A 130 -9.29 7.65 15.36
C HIS A 130 -10.28 8.23 14.36
N ALA A 131 -9.83 9.16 13.51
CA ALA A 131 -10.68 9.72 12.46
C ALA A 131 -11.08 8.62 11.45
N TRP A 132 -10.12 7.83 11.00
CA TRP A 132 -10.35 6.72 10.08
C TRP A 132 -11.32 5.67 10.64
N LEU A 133 -11.26 5.30 11.93
CA LEU A 133 -12.20 4.39 12.56
C LEU A 133 -13.64 4.94 12.58
N ARG A 134 -13.81 6.25 12.77
CA ARG A 134 -15.13 6.89 12.66
C ARG A 134 -15.64 6.85 11.22
N GLU A 135 -14.79 7.16 10.25
CA GLU A 135 -15.15 7.14 8.83
C GLU A 135 -15.52 5.73 8.36
N THR A 136 -14.77 4.71 8.77
CA THR A 136 -15.08 3.32 8.45
C THR A 136 -16.43 2.88 9.04
N SER A 137 -16.77 3.31 10.25
CA SER A 137 -18.08 3.02 10.85
C SER A 137 -19.23 3.66 10.07
N ILE A 138 -19.05 4.90 9.59
CA ILE A 138 -20.02 5.60 8.74
C ILE A 138 -20.14 4.89 7.39
N LEU A 139 -19.02 4.49 6.80
CA LEU A 139 -18.98 3.81 5.51
C LEU A 139 -19.68 2.44 5.58
N ALA A 140 -19.39 1.65 6.62
CA ALA A 140 -20.02 0.36 6.82
C ALA A 140 -21.56 0.47 6.93
N ARG A 141 -22.03 1.43 7.72
CA ARG A 141 -23.46 1.72 7.84
C ARG A 141 -24.06 2.15 6.49
N ALA A 142 -23.36 2.99 5.73
CA ALA A 142 -23.82 3.41 4.42
C ALA A 142 -23.95 2.24 3.44
N PHE A 143 -23.03 1.28 3.45
CA PHE A 143 -23.13 0.06 2.65
C PHE A 143 -24.31 -0.81 3.08
N ALA A 144 -24.52 -1.00 4.39
CA ALA A 144 -25.62 -1.84 4.91
C ALA A 144 -26.99 -1.25 4.64
N GLU A 145 -27.18 0.06 4.90
CA GLU A 145 -28.49 0.69 4.89
C GLU A 145 -28.90 1.24 3.52
N ARG A 146 -27.93 1.75 2.74
CA ARG A 146 -28.19 2.44 1.47
C ARG A 146 -27.73 1.67 0.24
N GLY A 147 -26.90 0.67 0.45
CA GLY A 147 -26.25 -0.11 -0.60
C GLY A 147 -25.11 0.63 -1.32
N PRO A 148 -24.20 -0.13 -1.97
CA PRO A 148 -23.02 0.43 -2.63
C PRO A 148 -23.38 1.35 -3.81
N ALA A 149 -24.49 1.11 -4.52
CA ALA A 149 -24.92 1.91 -5.66
C ALA A 149 -25.08 3.42 -5.33
N THR A 150 -25.48 3.74 -4.09
CA THR A 150 -25.72 5.13 -3.67
C THR A 150 -24.45 5.91 -3.35
N ILE A 151 -23.34 5.22 -3.09
CA ILE A 151 -22.09 5.84 -2.62
C ILE A 151 -20.90 5.57 -3.54
N ALA A 152 -21.06 4.71 -4.55
CA ALA A 152 -19.99 4.31 -5.44
C ALA A 152 -19.31 5.49 -6.13
N GLU A 153 -20.07 6.44 -6.67
CA GLU A 153 -19.52 7.61 -7.33
C GLU A 153 -18.74 8.51 -6.37
N LYS A 154 -19.23 8.70 -5.14
CA LYS A 154 -18.54 9.46 -4.10
C LYS A 154 -17.17 8.83 -3.77
N ILE A 155 -17.11 7.48 -3.69
CA ILE A 155 -15.85 6.76 -3.45
C ILE A 155 -14.92 6.92 -4.65
N ALA A 156 -15.43 6.71 -5.86
CA ALA A 156 -14.66 6.79 -7.10
C ALA A 156 -14.17 8.21 -7.43
N THR A 157 -14.77 9.26 -6.86
CA THR A 157 -14.36 10.67 -6.98
C THR A 157 -13.63 11.19 -5.74
N SER A 158 -13.30 10.33 -4.78
CA SER A 158 -12.51 10.75 -3.62
C SER A 158 -11.11 11.24 -4.04
N ALA A 159 -10.48 12.09 -3.23
CA ALA A 159 -9.17 12.65 -3.52
C ALA A 159 -8.14 11.56 -3.91
N ALA A 160 -8.15 10.42 -3.23
CA ALA A 160 -7.25 9.32 -3.50
C ALA A 160 -7.53 8.56 -4.82
N ARG A 161 -8.66 8.80 -5.51
CA ARG A 161 -9.06 8.07 -6.73
C ARG A 161 -9.40 8.97 -7.93
N ILE A 162 -9.40 10.26 -7.73
CA ILE A 162 -9.78 11.21 -8.78
C ILE A 162 -8.82 11.19 -9.98
N GLN A 163 -7.57 10.82 -9.76
CA GLN A 163 -6.56 10.72 -10.83
C GLN A 163 -6.94 9.68 -11.88
N LEU A 164 -7.53 8.55 -11.47
CA LEU A 164 -8.03 7.56 -12.42
C LEU A 164 -9.07 8.16 -13.38
N LYS A 165 -9.95 9.06 -12.87
CA LYS A 165 -10.96 9.73 -13.71
C LYS A 165 -10.33 10.64 -14.75
N TYR A 166 -9.23 11.32 -14.40
CA TYR A 166 -8.54 12.22 -15.31
C TYR A 166 -7.69 11.47 -16.34
N LYS A 167 -7.02 10.41 -15.94
CA LYS A 167 -6.13 9.61 -16.81
C LYS A 167 -6.89 8.67 -17.73
N ASP A 168 -7.87 7.93 -17.18
CA ASP A 168 -8.71 6.98 -17.93
C ASP A 168 -10.17 7.06 -17.46
N PRO A 169 -10.96 7.97 -18.07
CA PRO A 169 -12.38 8.11 -17.73
C PRO A 169 -13.22 6.84 -17.99
N LYS A 170 -12.78 5.95 -18.90
CA LYS A 170 -13.47 4.68 -19.18
C LYS A 170 -13.21 3.72 -18.03
N ARG A 171 -11.97 3.50 -17.64
CA ARG A 171 -11.58 2.65 -16.53
C ARG A 171 -12.17 3.13 -15.20
N TRP A 172 -12.24 4.45 -15.00
CA TRP A 172 -12.91 5.02 -13.84
C TRP A 172 -14.40 4.65 -13.79
N ARG A 173 -15.13 4.69 -14.92
CA ARG A 173 -16.53 4.24 -14.97
C ARG A 173 -16.65 2.76 -14.67
N GLU A 174 -15.78 1.93 -15.23
CA GLU A 174 -15.74 0.49 -14.96
C GLU A 174 -15.54 0.20 -13.47
N PHE A 175 -14.60 0.90 -12.83
CA PHE A 175 -14.38 0.81 -11.38
C PHE A 175 -15.61 1.22 -10.56
N ALA A 176 -16.23 2.35 -10.90
CA ALA A 176 -17.43 2.83 -10.22
C ALA A 176 -18.61 1.85 -10.40
N ASP A 177 -18.74 1.25 -11.58
CA ASP A 177 -19.80 0.27 -11.88
C ASP A 177 -19.53 -1.06 -11.15
N GLN A 178 -18.30 -1.52 -11.07
CA GLN A 178 -17.95 -2.70 -10.27
C GLN A 178 -18.36 -2.51 -8.81
N LEU A 179 -18.02 -1.36 -8.22
CA LEU A 179 -18.41 -1.04 -6.85
C LEU A 179 -19.93 -0.98 -6.64
N ARG A 180 -20.70 -0.42 -7.61
CA ARG A 180 -22.17 -0.35 -7.54
C ARG A 180 -22.83 -1.73 -7.43
N HIS A 181 -22.22 -2.74 -8.04
CA HIS A 181 -22.78 -4.09 -8.13
C HIS A 181 -22.27 -5.04 -7.02
N GLN A 182 -21.43 -4.54 -6.10
CA GLN A 182 -21.00 -5.33 -4.96
C GLN A 182 -22.13 -5.57 -3.94
N SER A 183 -21.93 -6.54 -3.05
CA SER A 183 -22.86 -6.79 -1.94
C SER A 183 -22.72 -5.72 -0.85
N GLY A 184 -23.80 -5.02 -0.54
CA GLY A 184 -23.81 -4.07 0.58
C GLY A 184 -23.51 -4.74 1.93
N GLN A 185 -24.06 -5.95 2.15
CA GLN A 185 -23.77 -6.77 3.34
C GLN A 185 -22.29 -7.18 3.38
N GLY A 186 -21.76 -7.71 2.26
CA GLY A 186 -20.36 -8.13 2.16
C GLY A 186 -19.40 -6.97 2.41
N LEU A 187 -19.63 -5.82 1.77
CA LEU A 187 -18.83 -4.62 1.97
C LEU A 187 -18.88 -4.10 3.41
N SER A 188 -20.10 -4.04 4.01
CA SER A 188 -20.27 -3.61 5.39
C SER A 188 -19.49 -4.50 6.36
N ASN A 189 -19.64 -5.82 6.25
CA ASN A 189 -18.93 -6.79 7.10
C ASN A 189 -17.41 -6.69 6.89
N THR A 190 -16.95 -6.56 5.65
CA THR A 190 -15.53 -6.35 5.34
C THR A 190 -14.99 -5.08 6.00
N VAL A 191 -15.71 -3.96 5.92
CA VAL A 191 -15.27 -2.71 6.54
C VAL A 191 -15.17 -2.84 8.05
N ILE A 192 -16.19 -3.41 8.71
CA ILE A 192 -16.22 -3.54 10.18
C ILE A 192 -15.17 -4.54 10.65
N ARG A 193 -15.09 -5.72 10.04
CA ARG A 193 -14.33 -6.86 10.57
C ARG A 193 -12.90 -6.92 10.03
N CYS A 194 -12.70 -6.62 8.73
CA CYS A 194 -11.36 -6.68 8.15
C CYS A 194 -10.63 -5.32 8.25
N GLN A 195 -11.33 -4.21 7.95
CA GLN A 195 -10.66 -2.91 7.92
C GLN A 195 -10.53 -2.30 9.32
N ALA A 196 -11.65 -2.14 10.05
CA ALA A 196 -11.63 -1.43 11.33
C ALA A 196 -10.89 -2.19 12.44
N LEU A 197 -10.98 -3.53 12.47
CA LEU A 197 -10.37 -4.34 13.54
C LEU A 197 -8.92 -4.77 13.26
N ARG A 198 -8.40 -4.57 12.06
CA ARG A 198 -7.00 -4.90 11.78
C ARG A 198 -6.05 -4.03 12.61
N PRO A 199 -4.92 -4.59 13.11
CA PRO A 199 -3.87 -3.78 13.72
C PRO A 199 -3.33 -2.72 12.74
N SER A 200 -2.85 -1.61 13.26
CA SER A 200 -2.09 -0.66 12.45
C SER A 200 -0.78 -1.31 11.97
N LEU A 201 -0.34 -0.97 10.76
CA LEU A 201 1.00 -1.39 10.29
C LEU A 201 2.13 -0.77 11.15
N HIS A 202 1.85 0.35 11.83
CA HIS A 202 2.78 0.92 12.80
C HIS A 202 2.90 0.06 14.07
N ASP A 203 1.81 -0.59 14.51
CA ASP A 203 1.82 -1.51 15.66
C ASP A 203 2.56 -2.81 15.36
N LEU A 204 2.67 -3.16 14.08
CA LEU A 204 3.34 -4.37 13.60
C LEU A 204 4.83 -4.17 13.29
N ARG A 205 5.39 -3.01 13.61
CA ARG A 205 6.77 -2.62 13.25
C ARG A 205 7.82 -3.65 13.64
N ASP A 206 7.73 -4.16 14.87
CA ASP A 206 8.71 -5.15 15.37
C ASP A 206 8.64 -6.46 14.57
N GLN A 207 7.42 -6.95 14.28
CA GLN A 207 7.22 -8.15 13.47
C GLN A 207 7.71 -7.92 12.02
N LEU A 208 7.35 -6.78 11.42
CA LEU A 208 7.76 -6.42 10.06
C LEU A 208 9.29 -6.27 9.95
N SER A 209 9.96 -5.83 11.00
CA SER A 209 11.42 -5.71 11.03
C SER A 209 12.16 -7.05 10.94
N THR A 210 11.48 -8.16 11.22
CA THR A 210 12.02 -9.52 11.12
C THR A 210 11.68 -10.22 9.81
N MET A 211 10.82 -9.63 8.98
CA MET A 211 10.39 -10.23 7.71
C MET A 211 11.54 -10.24 6.70
N THR A 212 11.97 -11.43 6.31
CA THR A 212 13.05 -11.62 5.33
C THR A 212 12.58 -11.76 3.89
N THR A 213 11.27 -11.97 3.69
CA THR A 213 10.64 -12.04 2.37
C THR A 213 10.93 -10.75 1.58
N PRO A 214 11.36 -10.84 0.31
CA PRO A 214 11.47 -9.67 -0.57
C PRO A 214 10.14 -8.94 -0.71
N VAL A 215 10.14 -7.62 -0.56
CA VAL A 215 8.93 -6.78 -0.67
C VAL A 215 9.18 -5.63 -1.63
N LEU A 216 8.28 -5.44 -2.60
CA LEU A 216 8.16 -4.18 -3.33
C LEU A 216 6.97 -3.41 -2.76
N LEU A 217 7.25 -2.27 -2.17
CA LEU A 217 6.25 -1.29 -1.76
C LEU A 217 5.95 -0.37 -2.94
N VAL A 218 4.67 -0.15 -3.21
CA VAL A 218 4.21 0.71 -4.31
C VAL A 218 3.18 1.68 -3.76
N VAL A 219 3.32 2.97 -4.04
CA VAL A 219 2.37 3.99 -3.59
C VAL A 219 2.33 5.15 -4.56
N GLY A 220 1.15 5.74 -4.78
CA GLY A 220 1.02 6.99 -5.50
C GLY A 220 1.41 8.18 -4.61
N ASP A 221 2.01 9.22 -5.17
CA ASP A 221 2.40 10.42 -4.44
C ASP A 221 1.20 11.26 -3.97
N GLU A 222 0.03 11.06 -4.59
CA GLU A 222 -1.24 11.68 -4.21
C GLU A 222 -2.11 10.80 -3.28
N ASP A 223 -1.66 9.59 -2.94
CA ASP A 223 -2.31 8.75 -1.93
C ASP A 223 -1.81 9.09 -0.51
N ALA A 224 -2.16 10.31 -0.06
CA ALA A 224 -1.70 10.84 1.23
C ALA A 224 -1.97 9.91 2.42
N ALA A 225 -3.06 9.14 2.38
CA ALA A 225 -3.42 8.20 3.45
C ALA A 225 -2.45 7.02 3.57
N CYS A 226 -1.71 6.70 2.51
CA CYS A 226 -0.82 5.55 2.44
C CYS A 226 0.67 5.93 2.35
N LEU A 227 0.99 7.13 1.85
CA LEU A 227 2.37 7.54 1.56
C LEU A 227 3.27 7.48 2.79
N GLU A 228 2.87 8.09 3.91
CA GLU A 228 3.63 8.07 5.17
C GLU A 228 3.88 6.64 5.67
N THR A 229 2.84 5.81 5.63
CA THR A 229 2.95 4.41 6.05
C THR A 229 3.91 3.62 5.15
N ASN A 230 3.92 3.86 3.83
CA ASN A 230 4.87 3.20 2.93
C ASN A 230 6.32 3.65 3.16
N LEU A 231 6.55 4.91 3.52
CA LEU A 231 7.87 5.38 3.95
C LEU A 231 8.32 4.69 5.24
N MET A 232 7.42 4.55 6.23
CA MET A 232 7.67 3.79 7.46
C MET A 232 7.96 2.32 7.16
N LEU A 233 7.16 1.66 6.31
CA LEU A 233 7.39 0.27 5.90
C LEU A 233 8.75 0.10 5.22
N LYS A 234 9.14 1.04 4.34
CA LYS A 234 10.47 1.02 3.70
C LYS A 234 11.61 1.13 4.70
N ALA A 235 11.43 1.93 5.74
CA ALA A 235 12.42 2.08 6.81
C ALA A 235 12.48 0.86 7.74
N THR A 236 11.39 0.09 7.83
CA THR A 236 11.23 -1.03 8.77
C THR A 236 11.63 -2.38 8.15
N LEU A 237 11.12 -2.66 6.94
CA LEU A 237 11.32 -3.94 6.26
C LEU A 237 12.77 -4.08 5.78
N PRO A 238 13.51 -5.14 6.19
CA PRO A 238 14.93 -5.27 5.87
C PRO A 238 15.20 -5.55 4.39
N ASN A 239 14.21 -6.08 3.67
CA ASN A 239 14.36 -6.53 2.29
C ASN A 239 13.33 -5.87 1.34
N ALA A 240 13.01 -4.59 1.59
CA ALA A 240 12.04 -3.85 0.79
C ALA A 240 12.67 -2.87 -0.21
N GLY A 241 12.08 -2.78 -1.41
CA GLY A 241 12.18 -1.64 -2.32
C GLY A 241 10.94 -0.75 -2.18
N LEU A 242 11.03 0.50 -2.63
CA LEU A 242 9.90 1.43 -2.68
C LEU A 242 9.89 2.12 -4.04
N TRP A 243 8.75 2.05 -4.71
CA TRP A 243 8.43 2.87 -5.87
C TRP A 243 7.27 3.80 -5.53
N ILE A 244 7.48 5.10 -5.73
CA ILE A 244 6.46 6.14 -5.60
C ILE A 244 6.11 6.59 -7.01
N ALA A 245 4.84 6.37 -7.42
CA ALA A 245 4.35 6.75 -8.73
C ALA A 245 3.92 8.22 -8.72
N PRO A 246 4.50 9.08 -9.59
CA PRO A 246 4.18 10.50 -9.62
C PRO A 246 2.79 10.74 -10.20
N ASN A 247 2.10 11.78 -9.69
CA ASN A 247 0.77 12.21 -10.13
C ASN A 247 -0.24 11.04 -10.12
N THR A 248 -0.17 10.18 -9.10
CA THR A 248 -0.91 8.92 -9.03
C THR A 248 -1.57 8.79 -7.67
N GLY A 249 -2.82 8.34 -7.67
CA GLY A 249 -3.61 8.10 -6.46
C GLY A 249 -3.48 6.67 -5.95
N HIS A 250 -4.61 6.16 -5.46
CA HIS A 250 -4.69 4.89 -4.75
C HIS A 250 -4.72 3.65 -5.68
N THR A 251 -5.31 3.78 -6.87
CA THR A 251 -5.52 2.67 -7.81
C THR A 251 -4.39 2.56 -8.83
N ILE A 252 -3.16 2.49 -8.34
CA ILE A 252 -1.92 2.63 -9.12
C ILE A 252 -1.86 1.67 -10.31
N ASN A 253 -2.32 0.43 -10.11
CA ASN A 253 -2.34 -0.60 -11.16
C ASN A 253 -3.33 -0.31 -12.29
N LEU A 254 -4.35 0.51 -12.02
CA LEU A 254 -5.33 0.99 -13.03
C LEU A 254 -4.92 2.33 -13.61
N GLU A 255 -4.30 3.21 -12.81
CA GLU A 255 -3.88 4.55 -13.21
C GLU A 255 -2.62 4.53 -14.08
N GLU A 256 -1.69 3.63 -13.77
CA GLU A 256 -0.39 3.49 -14.42
C GLU A 256 -0.08 2.02 -14.77
N PRO A 257 -0.93 1.31 -15.53
CA PRO A 257 -0.81 -0.13 -15.72
C PRO A 257 0.51 -0.56 -16.35
N ALA A 258 1.02 0.20 -17.31
CA ALA A 258 2.29 -0.11 -17.97
C ALA A 258 3.49 0.05 -17.03
N ALA A 259 3.53 1.16 -16.27
CA ALA A 259 4.59 1.42 -15.30
C ALA A 259 4.53 0.42 -14.14
N PHE A 260 3.33 0.10 -13.64
CA PHE A 260 3.12 -0.91 -12.61
C PHE A 260 3.64 -2.28 -13.06
N ASN A 261 3.28 -2.72 -14.27
CA ASN A 261 3.74 -3.99 -14.85
C ASN A 261 5.27 -4.03 -14.98
N ALA A 262 5.90 -2.95 -15.46
CA ALA A 262 7.36 -2.88 -15.59
C ALA A 262 8.08 -2.95 -14.23
N GLN A 263 7.56 -2.29 -13.19
CA GLN A 263 8.11 -2.38 -11.83
C GLN A 263 7.95 -3.78 -11.25
N LEU A 264 6.78 -4.38 -11.42
CA LEU A 264 6.49 -5.74 -10.96
C LEU A 264 7.41 -6.76 -11.65
N GLU A 265 7.53 -6.71 -12.98
CA GLU A 265 8.40 -7.61 -13.76
C GLU A 265 9.88 -7.48 -13.33
N THR A 266 10.37 -6.24 -13.20
CA THR A 266 11.74 -5.97 -12.75
C THR A 266 12.00 -6.56 -11.36
N PHE A 267 11.06 -6.38 -10.45
CA PHE A 267 11.16 -6.88 -9.08
C PHE A 267 11.13 -8.41 -9.03
N LEU A 268 10.12 -9.04 -9.64
CA LEU A 268 9.98 -10.49 -9.64
C LEU A 268 11.20 -11.15 -10.30
N GLY A 269 11.61 -10.64 -11.45
CA GLY A 269 12.80 -11.14 -12.13
C GLY A 269 14.10 -10.99 -11.32
N ALA A 270 14.23 -9.95 -10.51
CA ALA A 270 15.38 -9.80 -9.60
C ALA A 270 15.32 -10.80 -8.43
N VAL A 271 14.13 -11.10 -7.90
CA VAL A 271 13.93 -12.09 -6.85
C VAL A 271 14.24 -13.50 -7.37
N GLU A 272 13.68 -13.88 -8.52
CA GLU A 272 13.87 -15.20 -9.14
C GLU A 272 15.33 -15.48 -9.49
N ARG A 273 16.06 -14.47 -9.98
CA ARG A 273 17.50 -14.56 -10.23
C ARG A 273 18.35 -14.42 -8.96
N GLN A 274 17.73 -14.28 -7.79
CA GLN A 274 18.41 -14.15 -6.48
C GLN A 274 19.37 -12.94 -6.40
N ILE A 275 19.10 -11.89 -7.17
CA ILE A 275 19.88 -10.64 -7.17
C ILE A 275 19.19 -9.51 -6.39
N TRP A 276 17.96 -9.70 -5.91
CA TRP A 276 17.32 -8.80 -4.98
C TRP A 276 18.00 -8.86 -3.62
N ARG A 277 18.58 -7.77 -3.17
CA ARG A 277 19.41 -7.73 -1.96
C ARG A 277 18.78 -6.88 -0.86
N ARG A 278 19.09 -7.18 0.39
CA ARG A 278 18.72 -6.39 1.57
C ARG A 278 19.11 -4.92 1.41
N SER A 279 18.26 -4.01 1.89
CA SER A 279 18.53 -2.58 1.87
C SER A 279 19.80 -2.24 2.66
N TYR A 280 20.75 -1.59 2.00
CA TYR A 280 22.02 -1.16 2.61
C TYR A 280 21.80 -0.19 3.79
N THR A 281 20.74 0.63 3.72
CA THR A 281 20.40 1.61 4.76
C THR A 281 19.94 0.94 6.05
N THR A 282 19.15 -0.12 5.97
CA THR A 282 18.66 -0.87 7.14
C THR A 282 19.80 -1.62 7.83
N ALA A 283 20.72 -2.20 7.06
CA ALA A 283 21.92 -2.86 7.60
C ALA A 283 22.85 -1.87 8.32
N LYS A 284 22.99 -0.64 7.81
CA LYS A 284 23.88 0.39 8.39
C LYS A 284 23.27 1.04 9.64
N MET A 285 21.94 1.15 9.76
CA MET A 285 21.29 1.63 10.98
C MET A 285 21.38 0.61 12.13
N ALA A 286 21.25 -0.68 11.83
CA ALA A 286 21.45 -1.75 12.81
C ALA A 286 22.92 -1.77 13.34
N SER A 287 23.91 -1.58 12.48
CA SER A 287 25.32 -1.52 12.89
C SER A 287 25.69 -0.23 13.66
N ARG A 288 25.03 0.91 13.38
CA ARG A 288 25.25 2.16 14.14
C ARG A 288 24.67 2.12 15.55
N ARG A 289 23.56 1.40 15.79
CA ARG A 289 23.07 1.19 17.17
C ARG A 289 24.07 0.43 18.04
N LEU A 290 24.86 -0.47 17.47
CA LEU A 290 25.90 -1.21 18.18
C LEU A 290 27.20 -0.41 18.42
N SER A 291 27.42 0.69 17.66
CA SER A 291 28.65 1.50 17.77
C SER A 291 28.49 2.80 18.57
N LEU A 292 27.28 3.16 19.04
CA LEU A 292 27.05 4.35 19.87
C LEU A 292 27.23 4.10 21.38
N GLU A 293 27.57 2.88 21.80
CA GLU A 293 27.94 2.58 23.20
C GLU A 293 29.41 2.88 23.54
N HIS A 294 30.23 3.29 22.56
CA HIS A 294 31.57 3.82 22.81
C HIS A 294 31.54 5.36 22.64
N LYS A 295 31.47 6.07 23.76
CA LYS A 295 31.69 7.53 23.79
C LYS A 295 33.12 7.83 23.39
N PRO A 296 33.41 8.64 22.35
CA PRO A 296 34.73 9.23 22.23
C PRO A 296 34.86 10.34 23.28
N GLU A 297 35.94 10.32 24.04
CA GLU A 297 36.34 11.44 24.89
C GLU A 297 36.39 12.72 24.06
N ILE A 298 35.68 13.73 24.52
CA ILE A 298 35.73 15.08 23.95
C ILE A 298 37.08 15.66 24.27
N ARG A 299 38.01 15.73 23.31
CA ARG A 299 39.25 16.48 23.45
C ARG A 299 38.90 17.97 23.55
N ALA A 300 39.57 18.65 24.51
CA ALA A 300 39.43 20.06 24.82
C ALA A 300 39.58 20.99 23.59
N PRO A 301 39.00 22.19 23.63
CA PRO A 301 38.98 23.11 22.49
C PRO A 301 40.41 23.61 22.13
N ILE A 302 40.67 23.64 20.82
CA ILE A 302 41.89 24.22 20.25
C ILE A 302 41.84 25.75 20.49
N HIS A 303 42.79 26.28 21.25
CA HIS A 303 43.04 27.71 21.36
C HIS A 303 43.55 28.27 20.00
N ILE A 304 42.74 29.06 19.34
CA ILE A 304 43.20 29.87 18.20
C ILE A 304 43.77 31.18 18.74
N ASN A 305 45.13 31.33 18.64
CA ASN A 305 45.79 32.59 18.89
C ASN A 305 45.40 33.61 17.77
N HIS A 306 44.74 34.70 18.14
CA HIS A 306 44.61 35.87 17.29
C HIS A 306 45.87 36.72 17.43
N GLU A 307 46.72 36.71 16.43
CA GLU A 307 47.70 37.77 16.21
C GLU A 307 46.94 38.98 15.65
N ARG A 308 47.16 40.14 16.31
CA ARG A 308 46.65 41.43 15.87
C ARG A 308 47.53 41.95 14.71
N SER A 309 46.90 42.31 13.61
CA SER A 309 47.50 43.23 12.65
C SER A 309 46.60 44.49 12.49
N ASP A 310 47.21 45.62 12.75
CA ASP A 310 46.59 46.94 12.70
C ASP A 310 46.21 47.34 11.25
N GLY A 311 45.11 48.09 11.14
CA GLY A 311 45.01 48.98 9.98
C GLY A 311 43.63 49.12 9.32
N ASN A 312 43.01 50.30 9.55
CA ASN A 312 42.01 51.00 8.77
C ASN A 312 40.53 50.65 8.91
N VAL A 313 39.90 51.51 9.69
CA VAL A 313 38.45 51.72 9.80
C VAL A 313 38.01 52.66 8.67
N ILE A 314 36.99 52.26 7.90
CA ILE A 314 36.17 53.13 7.08
C ILE A 314 34.70 52.98 7.54
N PRO A 315 33.99 54.06 7.95
CA PRO A 315 32.61 53.95 8.41
C PRO A 315 31.64 54.01 7.23
N LEU A 316 30.71 53.06 7.17
CA LEU A 316 29.55 53.12 6.29
C LEU A 316 28.35 53.70 7.02
N HIS A 317 27.85 54.82 6.49
CA HIS A 317 26.70 55.58 6.92
C HIS A 317 25.38 54.76 6.85
N GLN A 318 24.55 55.03 7.85
CA GLN A 318 23.12 54.75 7.90
C GLN A 318 22.37 55.38 6.73
N ALA A 319 21.40 54.68 6.18
CA ALA A 319 20.24 55.25 5.52
C ALA A 319 18.98 54.43 5.83
N ASN A 320 18.26 54.93 6.81
CA ASN A 320 16.80 54.71 6.96
C ASN A 320 16.09 55.40 5.80
N ARG A 321 15.09 54.80 5.21
CA ARG A 321 13.79 55.43 4.89
C ARG A 321 12.73 54.38 4.50
N SER A 322 11.66 54.41 5.24
CA SER A 322 10.30 54.01 5.02
C SER A 322 9.73 54.39 3.66
N GLY A 323 8.87 53.54 3.09
CA GLY A 323 8.05 53.85 1.92
C GLY A 323 6.92 52.82 1.79
N ASP A 324 5.75 53.18 2.33
CA ASP A 324 4.44 52.58 2.07
C ASP A 324 4.15 52.54 0.57
N ILE A 325 3.63 51.41 0.07
CA ILE A 325 2.90 51.37 -1.20
C ILE A 325 1.62 50.57 -1.00
N SER A 326 0.49 51.27 -1.22
CA SER A 326 -0.88 50.83 -1.19
C SER A 326 -1.26 49.96 -2.43
N PRO A 327 -2.28 49.08 -2.34
CA PRO A 327 -2.62 48.18 -3.42
C PRO A 327 -3.70 48.77 -4.32
N SER A 328 -3.42 48.88 -5.61
CA SER A 328 -4.41 48.94 -6.69
C SER A 328 -3.72 48.77 -8.04
N GLU A 329 -4.38 47.95 -8.88
CA GLU A 329 -4.18 47.76 -10.32
C GLU A 329 -3.62 46.42 -10.77
N LEU A 330 -4.59 45.51 -11.04
CA LEU A 330 -4.47 44.44 -12.00
C LEU A 330 -5.43 44.76 -13.17
N PRO A 331 -5.01 44.73 -14.43
CA PRO A 331 -5.89 44.73 -15.60
C PRO A 331 -6.29 43.29 -16.02
N PRO A 332 -7.30 43.18 -16.95
CA PRO A 332 -8.30 42.07 -17.04
C PRO A 332 -7.80 40.75 -17.55
#